data_cb52225016da38e69585ff34c7eca388
#
_entry.id   cb52225016da38e69585ff34c7eca388
#
_cell.length_a   1.000
_cell.length_b   1.000
_cell.length_c   1.000
_cell.angle_alpha   90.00
_cell.angle_beta   90.00
_cell.angle_gamma   90.00
#
_symmetry.space_group_name_H-M   'P 1'
#
loop_
_entity.id
_entity.type
_entity.pdbx_description
1 polymer ?
#
loop_
_entity_poly.entity_id
_entity_poly.type
_entity_poly.pdbx_seq_one_letter_code
_entity_poly.pdbx_strand_id
1 'polypeptide(L)'
;MASTYYVAFGDVHESTANLPRIAELPGAAGVIITGDLTNCGCTEPAKKIMSEIAEINPRIMGQIGNMDTISVESVLEEMGTNIHLQAVELAPGVGLMGVGYSTPTPFSTPSEVPDATMGQWLDQTYEKAKNFKELVLCVHTPPVNTCADRIDSGAHVGSPAVRAFIERVQPAVCLTGHIHESVCSESLGATQVVNPGAMAAGGYVLLHIEDGKARAELKFVG
;
A
#
# COMPACT_ATOMS: atom_id res chain seq x y z
N MET A 1 0.86 18.07 -19.81
CA MET A 1 0.44 18.30 -18.42
C MET A 1 1.65 18.02 -17.53
N ALA A 2 1.71 18.56 -16.32
CA ALA A 2 2.87 18.35 -15.46
C ALA A 2 2.93 16.88 -15.03
N SER A 3 4.11 16.26 -15.16
CA SER A 3 4.41 14.96 -14.58
C SER A 3 4.51 15.12 -13.05
N THR A 4 3.87 14.25 -12.29
CA THR A 4 3.97 14.20 -10.84
C THR A 4 4.26 12.76 -10.40
N TYR A 5 4.84 12.59 -9.22
CA TYR A 5 5.09 11.27 -8.67
C TYR A 5 4.83 11.22 -7.16
N TYR A 6 4.50 10.04 -6.68
CA TYR A 6 4.38 9.70 -5.27
C TYR A 6 5.42 8.64 -4.93
N VAL A 7 5.88 8.62 -3.68
CA VAL A 7 6.71 7.53 -3.17
C VAL A 7 5.81 6.60 -2.36
N ALA A 8 5.82 5.30 -2.70
CA ALA A 8 5.06 4.30 -1.97
C ALA A 8 5.98 3.24 -1.37
N PHE A 9 5.70 2.85 -0.13
CA PHE A 9 6.36 1.77 0.60
C PHE A 9 5.45 1.24 1.70
N GLY A 10 5.82 0.14 2.32
CA GLY A 10 5.15 -0.44 3.48
C GLY A 10 6.09 -1.34 4.25
N ASP A 11 5.51 -2.21 5.09
CA ASP A 11 6.29 -3.18 5.88
C ASP A 11 7.46 -2.48 6.57
N VAL A 12 7.13 -1.33 7.21
CA VAL A 12 8.10 -0.45 7.88
C VAL A 12 8.64 -1.12 9.13
N HIS A 13 7.77 -1.82 9.90
CA HIS A 13 8.15 -2.59 11.08
C HIS A 13 9.10 -1.84 12.00
N GLU A 14 8.78 -0.56 12.28
CA GLU A 14 9.57 0.35 13.13
C GLU A 14 10.99 0.67 12.59
N SER A 15 11.31 0.26 11.34
CA SER A 15 12.61 0.50 10.70
C SER A 15 12.55 1.65 9.70
N THR A 16 12.95 2.84 10.13
CA THR A 16 12.94 4.07 9.33
C THR A 16 14.32 4.45 8.76
N ALA A 17 15.35 3.64 9.03
CA ALA A 17 16.74 3.95 8.66
C ALA A 17 16.99 4.20 7.17
N ASN A 18 16.15 3.63 6.29
CA ASN A 18 16.24 3.81 4.85
C ASN A 18 15.47 5.03 4.32
N LEU A 19 14.56 5.64 5.11
CA LEU A 19 13.79 6.81 4.65
C LEU A 19 14.66 7.96 4.12
N PRO A 20 15.73 8.39 4.81
CA PRO A 20 16.58 9.49 4.33
C PRO A 20 17.38 9.14 3.06
N ARG A 21 17.46 7.85 2.70
CA ARG A 21 18.18 7.36 1.53
C ARG A 21 17.31 7.33 0.27
N ILE A 22 16.00 7.50 0.41
CA ILE A 22 15.08 7.64 -0.74
C ILE A 22 15.20 9.06 -1.28
N ALA A 23 16.02 9.23 -2.30
CA ALA A 23 16.36 10.55 -2.83
C ALA A 23 15.15 11.33 -3.38
N GLU A 24 14.13 10.62 -3.85
CA GLU A 24 12.91 11.19 -4.41
C GLU A 24 11.88 11.62 -3.34
N LEU A 25 12.01 11.13 -2.09
CA LEU A 25 11.01 11.33 -1.03
C LEU A 25 10.73 12.81 -0.73
N PRO A 26 11.73 13.72 -0.62
CA PRO A 26 11.46 15.13 -0.33
C PRO A 26 10.72 15.86 -1.43
N GLY A 27 10.91 15.44 -2.70
CA GLY A 27 10.31 16.08 -3.88
C GLY A 27 9.02 15.44 -4.35
N ALA A 28 8.57 14.36 -3.71
CA ALA A 28 7.35 13.67 -4.08
C ALA A 28 6.09 14.51 -3.79
N ALA A 29 5.05 14.34 -4.59
CA ALA A 29 3.75 14.96 -4.35
C ALA A 29 3.09 14.43 -3.07
N GLY A 30 3.52 13.28 -2.58
CA GLY A 30 3.13 12.68 -1.31
C GLY A 30 3.70 11.28 -1.14
N VAL A 31 3.41 10.70 0.02
CA VAL A 31 3.83 9.37 0.43
C VAL A 31 2.61 8.47 0.56
N ILE A 32 2.71 7.23 0.04
CA ILE A 32 1.67 6.21 0.19
C ILE A 32 2.25 5.07 1.02
N ILE A 33 1.60 4.72 2.13
CA ILE A 33 2.02 3.64 3.02
C ILE A 33 1.05 2.47 2.88
N THR A 34 1.57 1.31 2.44
CA THR A 34 0.74 0.14 2.15
C THR A 34 0.32 -0.65 3.38
N GLY A 35 0.89 -0.36 4.56
CA GLY A 35 0.60 -1.03 5.83
C GLY A 35 1.84 -1.44 6.60
N ASP A 36 1.64 -2.09 7.73
CA ASP A 36 2.67 -2.61 8.65
C ASP A 36 3.70 -1.56 9.05
N LEU A 37 3.20 -0.49 9.69
CA LEU A 37 4.02 0.55 10.31
C LEU A 37 4.79 -0.02 11.51
N THR A 38 4.14 -0.87 12.32
CA THR A 38 4.65 -1.35 13.62
C THR A 38 4.81 -2.86 13.66
N ASN A 39 5.46 -3.35 14.73
CA ASN A 39 5.56 -4.76 15.10
C ASN A 39 4.58 -5.10 16.23
N CYS A 40 3.29 -5.19 15.95
CA CYS A 40 2.21 -5.33 16.93
C CYS A 40 2.23 -4.17 17.95
N GLY A 41 2.74 -3.01 17.53
CA GLY A 41 2.90 -1.84 18.36
C GLY A 41 1.58 -1.09 18.59
N CYS A 42 1.65 -0.15 19.51
CA CYS A 42 0.57 0.77 19.85
C CYS A 42 0.83 2.17 19.29
N THR A 43 0.14 3.17 19.83
CA THR A 43 0.13 4.55 19.33
C THR A 43 1.51 5.21 19.27
N GLU A 44 2.38 4.99 20.25
CA GLU A 44 3.67 5.73 20.34
C GLU A 44 4.67 5.35 19.22
N PRO A 45 4.93 4.07 18.92
CA PRO A 45 5.73 3.70 17.76
C PRO A 45 5.15 4.25 16.45
N ALA A 46 3.82 4.16 16.25
CA ALA A 46 3.17 4.69 15.05
C ALA A 46 3.36 6.21 14.91
N LYS A 47 3.12 6.98 15.98
CA LYS A 47 3.32 8.43 15.97
C LYS A 47 4.76 8.82 15.66
N LYS A 48 5.73 8.09 16.23
CA LYS A 48 7.15 8.33 15.94
C LYS A 48 7.46 8.13 14.46
N ILE A 49 7.06 6.99 13.89
CA ILE A 49 7.28 6.67 12.48
C ILE A 49 6.64 7.74 11.59
N MET A 50 5.38 8.06 11.85
CA MET A 50 4.65 9.06 11.08
C MET A 50 5.30 10.45 11.16
N SER A 51 5.85 10.83 12.32
CA SER A 51 6.58 12.07 12.48
C SER A 51 7.87 12.07 11.68
N GLU A 52 8.66 10.99 11.71
CA GLU A 52 9.89 10.86 10.93
C GLU A 52 9.63 10.94 9.42
N ILE A 53 8.54 10.35 8.93
CA ILE A 53 8.13 10.48 7.53
C ILE A 53 7.71 11.92 7.23
N ALA A 54 6.89 12.53 8.11
CA ALA A 54 6.38 13.89 7.93
C ALA A 54 7.48 14.97 7.93
N GLU A 55 8.59 14.76 8.64
CA GLU A 55 9.75 15.64 8.60
C GLU A 55 10.38 15.71 7.20
N ILE A 56 10.26 14.64 6.41
CA ILE A 56 10.81 14.58 5.04
C ILE A 56 9.72 14.99 4.02
N ASN A 57 8.51 14.45 4.16
CA ASN A 57 7.37 14.78 3.30
C ASN A 57 6.06 14.74 4.13
N PRO A 58 5.41 15.89 4.37
CA PRO A 58 4.24 15.96 5.24
C PRO A 58 2.93 15.48 4.57
N ARG A 59 2.93 15.18 3.27
CA ARG A 59 1.74 14.70 2.56
C ARG A 59 1.69 13.18 2.59
N ILE A 60 1.12 12.62 3.64
CA ILE A 60 1.07 11.18 3.87
C ILE A 60 -0.34 10.65 3.66
N MET A 61 -0.45 9.54 2.97
CA MET A 61 -1.63 8.70 2.80
C MET A 61 -1.26 7.30 3.23
N GLY A 62 -1.79 6.80 4.32
CA GLY A 62 -1.39 5.52 4.87
C GLY A 62 -2.55 4.69 5.36
N GLN A 63 -2.33 3.41 5.48
CA GLN A 63 -3.25 2.46 6.07
C GLN A 63 -2.50 1.47 6.95
N ILE A 64 -3.20 0.74 7.81
CA ILE A 64 -2.60 -0.33 8.58
C ILE A 64 -2.44 -1.60 7.74
N GLY A 65 -1.45 -2.43 8.11
CA GLY A 65 -1.33 -3.81 7.69
C GLY A 65 -1.82 -4.76 8.80
N ASN A 66 -1.42 -6.02 8.73
CA ASN A 66 -1.85 -7.02 9.73
C ASN A 66 -1.08 -6.92 11.06
N MET A 67 0.14 -6.43 11.05
CA MET A 67 0.95 -6.28 12.27
C MET A 67 0.58 -5.03 13.08
N ASP A 68 -0.17 -4.11 12.52
CA ASP A 68 -0.64 -2.92 13.21
C ASP A 68 -1.90 -3.22 14.02
N THR A 69 -2.00 -2.65 15.22
CA THR A 69 -3.22 -2.74 16.03
C THR A 69 -4.23 -1.66 15.61
N ILE A 70 -5.49 -1.82 16.01
CA ILE A 70 -6.55 -0.82 15.78
C ILE A 70 -6.18 0.57 16.35
N SER A 71 -5.33 0.64 17.38
CA SER A 71 -4.87 1.92 17.91
C SER A 71 -3.91 2.64 16.96
N VAL A 72 -3.21 1.93 16.07
CA VAL A 72 -2.41 2.53 14.99
C VAL A 72 -3.32 3.16 13.94
N GLU A 73 -4.40 2.47 13.56
CA GLU A 73 -5.40 3.05 12.66
C GLU A 73 -5.99 4.35 13.23
N SER A 74 -6.31 4.37 14.53
CA SER A 74 -6.79 5.59 15.19
C SER A 74 -5.78 6.73 15.13
N VAL A 75 -4.48 6.45 15.21
CA VAL A 75 -3.42 7.46 15.00
C VAL A 75 -3.48 8.02 13.59
N LEU A 76 -3.60 7.16 12.56
CA LEU A 76 -3.71 7.60 11.16
C LEU A 76 -4.97 8.45 10.93
N GLU A 77 -6.09 8.11 11.58
CA GLU A 77 -7.34 8.90 11.53
C GLU A 77 -7.18 10.28 12.19
N GLU A 78 -6.62 10.33 13.41
CA GLU A 78 -6.34 11.57 14.13
C GLU A 78 -5.42 12.52 13.34
N MET A 79 -4.45 11.96 12.61
CA MET A 79 -3.54 12.71 11.74
C MET A 79 -4.15 13.09 10.39
N GLY A 80 -5.35 12.58 10.05
CA GLY A 80 -6.00 12.80 8.76
C GLY A 80 -5.29 12.13 7.59
N THR A 81 -4.54 11.06 7.85
CA THR A 81 -3.73 10.35 6.86
C THR A 81 -4.29 8.98 6.48
N ASN A 82 -5.31 8.47 7.20
CA ASN A 82 -5.88 7.15 6.96
C ASN A 82 -6.59 7.07 5.61
N ILE A 83 -6.19 6.09 4.79
CA ILE A 83 -6.83 5.77 3.52
C ILE A 83 -7.61 4.45 3.55
N HIS A 84 -7.59 3.69 4.66
CA HIS A 84 -8.42 2.48 4.78
C HIS A 84 -9.89 2.82 4.56
N LEU A 85 -10.55 2.09 3.64
CA LEU A 85 -11.92 2.31 3.19
C LEU A 85 -12.18 3.73 2.63
N GLN A 86 -11.16 4.40 2.11
CA GLN A 86 -11.28 5.73 1.51
C GLN A 86 -10.85 5.72 0.04
N ALA A 87 -11.32 6.74 -0.69
CA ALA A 87 -10.86 7.06 -2.03
C ALA A 87 -10.45 8.54 -2.06
N VAL A 88 -9.24 8.83 -2.53
CA VAL A 88 -8.66 10.17 -2.60
C VAL A 88 -8.16 10.48 -4.00
N GLU A 89 -8.26 11.72 -4.42
CA GLU A 89 -7.74 12.15 -5.71
C GLU A 89 -6.24 12.46 -5.61
N LEU A 90 -5.41 11.78 -6.42
CA LEU A 90 -3.98 12.02 -6.53
C LEU A 90 -3.66 13.13 -7.54
N ALA A 91 -4.38 13.15 -8.65
CA ALA A 91 -4.28 14.15 -9.71
C ALA A 91 -5.64 14.21 -10.44
N PRO A 92 -5.92 15.24 -11.25
CA PRO A 92 -7.21 15.36 -11.92
C PRO A 92 -7.64 14.09 -12.65
N GLY A 93 -8.67 13.43 -12.12
CA GLY A 93 -9.24 12.19 -12.65
C GLY A 93 -8.48 10.92 -12.31
N VAL A 94 -7.40 10.97 -11.52
CA VAL A 94 -6.64 9.82 -11.03
C VAL A 94 -6.91 9.63 -9.53
N GLY A 95 -7.52 8.51 -9.16
CA GLY A 95 -7.86 8.18 -7.79
C GLY A 95 -6.96 7.12 -7.17
N LEU A 96 -6.80 7.19 -5.86
CA LEU A 96 -6.25 6.14 -5.00
C LEU A 96 -7.36 5.61 -4.11
N MET A 97 -7.57 4.30 -4.09
CA MET A 97 -8.40 3.65 -3.08
C MET A 97 -7.55 2.77 -2.16
N GLY A 98 -7.84 2.79 -0.87
CA GLY A 98 -7.08 2.06 0.14
C GLY A 98 -7.91 0.99 0.86
N VAL A 99 -7.33 -0.22 1.00
CA VAL A 99 -7.88 -1.30 1.85
C VAL A 99 -6.73 -1.94 2.62
N GLY A 100 -6.63 -1.62 3.90
CA GLY A 100 -5.64 -2.17 4.82
C GLY A 100 -6.02 -3.56 5.34
N TYR A 101 -5.40 -3.96 6.45
CA TYR A 101 -5.52 -5.28 7.06
C TYR A 101 -4.96 -6.41 6.17
N SER A 102 -4.99 -7.66 6.67
CA SER A 102 -4.73 -8.83 5.83
C SER A 102 -5.82 -9.89 5.95
N THR A 103 -5.80 -10.86 5.04
CA THR A 103 -6.47 -12.15 5.24
C THR A 103 -5.73 -12.97 6.30
N PRO A 104 -6.40 -14.00 6.91
CA PRO A 104 -5.80 -14.75 8.01
C PRO A 104 -4.46 -15.36 7.67
N THR A 105 -3.51 -15.20 8.58
CA THR A 105 -2.16 -15.78 8.52
C THR A 105 -2.02 -16.91 9.55
N PRO A 106 -1.03 -17.80 9.43
CA PRO A 106 -0.77 -18.81 10.46
C PRO A 106 -0.25 -18.20 11.78
N PHE A 107 0.00 -16.89 11.82
CA PHE A 107 0.60 -16.20 12.96
C PHE A 107 -0.42 -15.51 13.88
N SER A 108 -1.69 -15.44 13.48
CA SER A 108 -2.76 -14.74 14.22
C SER A 108 -2.38 -13.32 14.59
N THR A 109 -2.08 -12.52 13.60
CA THR A 109 -1.66 -11.12 13.75
C THR A 109 -2.83 -10.20 14.13
N PRO A 110 -2.59 -9.00 14.69
CA PRO A 110 -3.64 -8.15 15.26
C PRO A 110 -4.77 -7.76 14.33
N SER A 111 -4.47 -7.53 13.04
CA SER A 111 -5.45 -6.94 12.10
C SER A 111 -5.68 -7.84 10.88
N GLU A 112 -6.35 -8.97 11.14
CA GLU A 112 -6.76 -9.95 10.13
C GLU A 112 -8.27 -9.98 9.97
N VAL A 113 -8.75 -10.18 8.73
CA VAL A 113 -10.16 -10.33 8.40
C VAL A 113 -10.39 -11.49 7.43
N PRO A 114 -11.55 -12.15 7.45
CA PRO A 114 -11.89 -13.17 6.46
C PRO A 114 -11.78 -12.60 5.03
N ASP A 115 -11.37 -13.43 4.06
CA ASP A 115 -11.25 -13.03 2.65
C ASP A 115 -12.57 -12.47 2.08
N ALA A 116 -13.71 -12.99 2.52
CA ALA A 116 -15.03 -12.46 2.16
C ALA A 116 -15.25 -11.02 2.65
N THR A 117 -14.72 -10.65 3.84
CA THR A 117 -14.76 -9.28 4.36
C THR A 117 -13.85 -8.38 3.55
N MET A 118 -12.65 -8.85 3.19
CA MET A 118 -11.74 -8.14 2.29
C MET A 118 -12.44 -7.79 0.96
N GLY A 119 -13.14 -8.76 0.36
CA GLY A 119 -13.93 -8.54 -0.86
C GLY A 119 -15.03 -7.49 -0.70
N GLN A 120 -15.77 -7.55 0.42
CA GLN A 120 -16.80 -6.54 0.72
C GLN A 120 -16.21 -5.14 0.88
N TRP A 121 -15.07 -5.01 1.54
CA TRP A 121 -14.38 -3.73 1.72
C TRP A 121 -13.87 -3.15 0.41
N LEU A 122 -13.33 -3.99 -0.47
CA LEU A 122 -12.92 -3.59 -1.82
C LEU A 122 -14.11 -3.04 -2.60
N ASP A 123 -15.26 -3.73 -2.58
CA ASP A 123 -16.46 -3.30 -3.29
C ASP A 123 -17.02 -1.99 -2.72
N GLN A 124 -17.11 -1.85 -1.39
CA GLN A 124 -17.57 -0.63 -0.72
C GLN A 124 -16.67 0.55 -1.02
N THR A 125 -15.35 0.35 -1.02
CA THR A 125 -14.39 1.41 -1.31
C THR A 125 -14.43 1.79 -2.77
N TYR A 126 -14.62 0.83 -3.66
CA TYR A 126 -14.76 1.09 -5.10
C TYR A 126 -15.97 1.97 -5.43
N GLU A 127 -17.08 1.85 -4.71
CA GLU A 127 -18.23 2.75 -4.89
C GLU A 127 -17.86 4.23 -4.72
N LYS A 128 -16.86 4.53 -3.87
CA LYS A 128 -16.30 5.88 -3.70
C LYS A 128 -15.33 6.26 -4.82
N ALA A 129 -14.70 5.27 -5.46
CA ALA A 129 -13.61 5.45 -6.42
C ALA A 129 -14.05 5.34 -7.89
N LYS A 130 -15.20 4.75 -8.20
CA LYS A 130 -15.63 4.36 -9.55
C LYS A 130 -15.76 5.50 -10.58
N ASN A 131 -15.80 6.75 -10.12
CA ASN A 131 -15.88 7.91 -11.00
C ASN A 131 -14.50 8.43 -11.44
N PHE A 132 -13.41 7.95 -10.88
CA PHE A 132 -12.08 8.27 -11.39
C PHE A 132 -11.86 7.59 -12.75
N LYS A 133 -11.17 8.29 -13.65
CA LYS A 133 -10.84 7.79 -14.98
C LYS A 133 -9.69 6.79 -14.98
N GLU A 134 -8.82 6.96 -13.98
CA GLU A 134 -7.67 6.11 -13.71
C GLU A 134 -7.66 5.80 -12.22
N LEU A 135 -7.43 4.54 -11.86
CA LEU A 135 -7.50 4.08 -10.48
C LEU A 135 -6.20 3.41 -10.06
N VAL A 136 -5.72 3.78 -8.89
CA VAL A 136 -4.65 3.10 -8.14
C VAL A 136 -5.29 2.39 -6.96
N LEU A 137 -5.03 1.11 -6.80
CA LEU A 137 -5.39 0.33 -5.62
C LEU A 137 -4.19 0.25 -4.68
N CYS A 138 -4.38 0.62 -3.42
CA CYS A 138 -3.46 0.33 -2.33
C CYS A 138 -4.12 -0.71 -1.43
N VAL A 139 -3.60 -1.92 -1.41
CA VAL A 139 -4.10 -3.02 -0.58
C VAL A 139 -2.93 -3.73 0.08
N HIS A 140 -2.99 -3.95 1.42
CA HIS A 140 -1.85 -4.57 2.10
C HIS A 140 -1.65 -6.01 1.65
N THR A 141 -2.69 -6.85 1.69
CA THR A 141 -2.63 -8.25 1.22
C THR A 141 -2.53 -8.34 -0.29
N PRO A 142 -1.53 -9.06 -0.84
CA PRO A 142 -1.39 -9.23 -2.28
C PRO A 142 -2.48 -10.11 -2.90
N PRO A 143 -2.76 -9.95 -4.22
CA PRO A 143 -3.63 -10.87 -4.96
C PRO A 143 -3.00 -12.27 -5.07
N VAL A 144 -3.79 -13.31 -4.87
CA VAL A 144 -3.34 -14.71 -4.96
C VAL A 144 -2.84 -15.08 -6.35
N ASN A 145 -1.86 -15.99 -6.44
CA ASN A 145 -1.24 -16.48 -7.67
C ASN A 145 -0.62 -15.36 -8.53
N THR A 146 0.14 -14.50 -7.88
CA THR A 146 0.98 -13.47 -8.52
C THR A 146 2.42 -13.59 -8.01
N CYS A 147 3.33 -12.78 -8.55
CA CYS A 147 4.67 -12.70 -8.00
C CYS A 147 4.70 -12.12 -6.58
N ALA A 148 3.68 -11.33 -6.21
CA ALA A 148 3.62 -10.57 -4.97
C ALA A 148 3.20 -11.40 -3.74
N ASP A 149 2.72 -12.64 -3.93
CA ASP A 149 2.19 -13.48 -2.86
C ASP A 149 2.91 -14.82 -2.68
N ARG A 150 4.06 -15.01 -3.32
CA ARG A 150 4.77 -16.27 -3.35
C ARG A 150 5.82 -16.33 -2.24
N ILE A 151 5.59 -17.11 -1.19
CA ILE A 151 6.55 -17.32 -0.10
C ILE A 151 7.71 -18.23 -0.54
N ASP A 152 8.81 -18.28 0.25
CA ASP A 152 10.03 -19.04 -0.04
C ASP A 152 9.79 -20.53 -0.34
N SER A 153 8.77 -21.15 0.25
CA SER A 153 8.39 -22.54 -0.07
C SER A 153 7.80 -22.71 -1.47
N GLY A 154 7.51 -21.61 -2.17
CA GLY A 154 6.85 -21.57 -3.47
C GLY A 154 5.31 -21.55 -3.38
N ALA A 155 4.72 -21.60 -2.19
CA ALA A 155 3.28 -21.51 -2.02
C ALA A 155 2.78 -20.09 -2.24
N HIS A 156 1.57 -19.96 -2.76
CA HIS A 156 0.85 -18.71 -2.92
C HIS A 156 -0.10 -18.50 -1.72
N VAL A 157 0.00 -17.36 -1.05
CA VAL A 157 -0.71 -17.07 0.21
C VAL A 157 -1.55 -15.79 0.15
N GLY A 158 -1.68 -15.19 -1.02
CA GLY A 158 -2.47 -13.98 -1.24
C GLY A 158 -3.97 -14.19 -1.18
N SER A 159 -4.72 -13.10 -1.35
CA SER A 159 -6.17 -13.06 -1.27
C SER A 159 -6.84 -13.38 -2.62
N PRO A 160 -7.70 -14.40 -2.69
CA PRO A 160 -8.60 -14.62 -3.83
C PRO A 160 -9.53 -13.43 -4.10
N ALA A 161 -10.03 -12.76 -3.07
CA ALA A 161 -10.93 -11.62 -3.21
C ALA A 161 -10.21 -10.41 -3.85
N VAL A 162 -8.95 -10.12 -3.44
CA VAL A 162 -8.14 -9.07 -4.05
C VAL A 162 -7.89 -9.40 -5.54
N ARG A 163 -7.54 -10.64 -5.86
CA ARG A 163 -7.37 -11.06 -7.25
C ARG A 163 -8.63 -10.87 -8.08
N ALA A 164 -9.77 -11.37 -7.59
CA ALA A 164 -11.05 -11.25 -8.29
C ALA A 164 -11.47 -9.78 -8.50
N PHE A 165 -11.19 -8.93 -7.52
CA PHE A 165 -11.41 -7.49 -7.64
C PHE A 165 -10.55 -6.88 -8.76
N ILE A 166 -9.25 -7.18 -8.79
CA ILE A 166 -8.33 -6.67 -9.82
C ILE A 166 -8.77 -7.16 -11.20
N GLU A 167 -9.08 -8.44 -11.36
CA GLU A 167 -9.53 -9.01 -12.64
C GLU A 167 -10.80 -8.34 -13.17
N ARG A 168 -11.71 -7.94 -12.29
CA ARG A 168 -12.97 -7.27 -12.65
C ARG A 168 -12.81 -5.77 -12.94
N VAL A 169 -12.06 -5.06 -12.10
CA VAL A 169 -11.98 -3.58 -12.13
C VAL A 169 -10.82 -3.08 -12.97
N GLN A 170 -9.71 -3.83 -13.01
CA GLN A 170 -8.48 -3.49 -13.72
C GLN A 170 -7.94 -2.10 -13.34
N PRO A 171 -7.66 -1.82 -12.02
CA PRO A 171 -6.97 -0.60 -11.66
C PRO A 171 -5.62 -0.55 -12.40
N ALA A 172 -5.13 0.65 -12.75
CA ALA A 172 -3.87 0.79 -13.49
C ALA A 172 -2.68 0.21 -12.70
N VAL A 173 -2.66 0.46 -11.38
CA VAL A 173 -1.62 -0.03 -10.45
C VAL A 173 -2.27 -0.61 -9.21
N CYS A 174 -1.73 -1.72 -8.72
CA CYS A 174 -1.97 -2.28 -7.39
C CYS A 174 -0.66 -2.22 -6.58
N LEU A 175 -0.64 -1.36 -5.58
CA LEU A 175 0.42 -1.27 -4.58
C LEU A 175 0.09 -2.21 -3.43
N THR A 176 0.99 -3.13 -3.10
CA THR A 176 0.78 -4.12 -2.04
C THR A 176 2.05 -4.30 -1.19
N GLY A 177 2.00 -5.10 -0.14
CA GLY A 177 3.09 -5.42 0.77
C GLY A 177 2.93 -6.82 1.34
N HIS A 178 3.08 -6.96 2.67
CA HIS A 178 2.78 -8.14 3.46
C HIS A 178 3.75 -9.32 3.28
N ILE A 179 4.07 -9.72 2.05
CA ILE A 179 4.98 -10.85 1.78
C ILE A 179 6.35 -10.26 1.43
N HIS A 180 7.22 -10.16 2.43
CA HIS A 180 8.48 -9.41 2.34
C HIS A 180 9.45 -9.99 1.31
N GLU A 181 9.49 -11.33 1.16
CA GLU A 181 10.34 -12.02 0.19
C GLU A 181 9.82 -11.91 -1.26
N SER A 182 8.57 -11.52 -1.44
CA SER A 182 7.92 -11.45 -2.76
C SER A 182 8.08 -10.09 -3.44
N VAL A 183 9.30 -9.57 -3.43
CA VAL A 183 9.62 -8.29 -4.09
C VAL A 183 9.48 -8.44 -5.60
N CYS A 184 8.55 -7.73 -6.21
CA CYS A 184 8.31 -7.87 -7.65
C CYS A 184 7.45 -6.76 -8.26
N SER A 185 7.41 -6.78 -9.60
CA SER A 185 6.44 -6.04 -10.40
C SER A 185 6.01 -6.91 -11.58
N GLU A 186 4.72 -7.19 -11.71
CA GLU A 186 4.17 -7.95 -12.84
C GLU A 186 2.81 -7.41 -13.29
N SER A 187 2.32 -7.88 -14.43
CA SER A 187 1.00 -7.52 -14.94
C SER A 187 -0.04 -8.61 -14.65
N LEU A 188 -1.15 -8.24 -14.05
CA LEU A 188 -2.36 -9.05 -13.91
C LEU A 188 -3.47 -8.40 -14.78
N GLY A 189 -3.64 -8.90 -16.00
CA GLY A 189 -4.43 -8.22 -17.01
C GLY A 189 -3.81 -6.86 -17.38
N ALA A 190 -4.57 -5.77 -17.25
CA ALA A 190 -4.06 -4.41 -17.46
C ALA A 190 -3.45 -3.79 -16.19
N THR A 191 -3.58 -4.44 -15.04
CA THR A 191 -3.10 -3.94 -13.75
C THR A 191 -1.63 -4.28 -13.55
N GLN A 192 -0.80 -3.27 -13.22
CA GLN A 192 0.56 -3.49 -12.72
C GLN A 192 0.49 -3.75 -11.21
N VAL A 193 0.80 -4.98 -10.77
CA VAL A 193 0.91 -5.36 -9.36
C VAL A 193 2.35 -5.17 -8.92
N VAL A 194 2.57 -4.45 -7.82
CA VAL A 194 3.92 -4.15 -7.31
C VAL A 194 3.98 -4.35 -5.81
N ASN A 195 4.95 -5.15 -5.38
CA ASN A 195 5.34 -5.33 -3.97
C ASN A 195 6.80 -4.90 -3.81
N PRO A 196 7.11 -3.83 -3.06
CA PRO A 196 8.48 -3.39 -2.84
C PRO A 196 9.21 -4.21 -1.75
N GLY A 197 8.51 -5.09 -1.03
CA GLY A 197 9.03 -5.77 0.16
C GLY A 197 9.16 -4.86 1.36
N ALA A 198 9.86 -5.33 2.39
CA ALA A 198 10.03 -4.59 3.63
C ALA A 198 10.94 -3.36 3.46
N MET A 199 10.58 -2.24 4.10
CA MET A 199 11.35 -1.00 4.12
C MET A 199 12.80 -1.22 4.59
N ALA A 200 13.02 -2.15 5.51
CA ALA A 200 14.37 -2.49 5.99
C ALA A 200 15.29 -3.02 4.88
N ALA A 201 14.73 -3.68 3.84
CA ALA A 201 15.46 -4.11 2.65
C ALA A 201 15.68 -2.97 1.63
N GLY A 202 15.08 -1.80 1.85
CA GLY A 202 15.27 -0.61 1.05
C GLY A 202 14.43 -0.54 -0.22
N GLY A 203 13.42 -1.40 -0.38
CA GLY A 203 12.51 -1.35 -1.52
C GLY A 203 11.46 -0.24 -1.37
N TYR A 204 11.15 0.43 -2.47
CA TYR A 204 10.07 1.42 -2.58
C TYR A 204 9.58 1.52 -4.03
N VAL A 205 8.47 2.21 -4.23
CA VAL A 205 7.86 2.41 -5.54
C VAL A 205 7.77 3.90 -5.84
N LEU A 206 8.14 4.30 -7.04
CA LEU A 206 7.73 5.58 -7.61
C LEU A 206 6.43 5.36 -8.41
N LEU A 207 5.36 5.93 -7.91
CA LEU A 207 4.09 5.98 -8.63
C LEU A 207 4.05 7.27 -9.44
N HIS A 208 4.30 7.16 -10.73
CA HIS A 208 4.25 8.27 -11.68
C HIS A 208 2.83 8.49 -12.17
N ILE A 209 2.44 9.76 -12.28
CA ILE A 209 1.19 10.19 -12.92
C ILE A 209 1.54 11.17 -14.02
N GLU A 210 1.34 10.75 -15.27
CA GLU A 210 1.63 11.53 -16.48
C GLU A 210 0.40 11.50 -17.40
N ASP A 211 -0.08 12.64 -17.81
CA ASP A 211 -1.24 12.78 -18.71
C ASP A 211 -2.48 12.01 -18.24
N GLY A 212 -2.70 11.94 -16.92
CA GLY A 212 -3.83 11.24 -16.30
C GLY A 212 -3.68 9.72 -16.30
N LYS A 213 -2.48 9.19 -16.52
CA LYS A 213 -2.14 7.77 -16.46
C LYS A 213 -1.18 7.49 -15.31
N ALA A 214 -1.44 6.40 -14.58
CA ALA A 214 -0.61 5.93 -13.49
C ALA A 214 0.26 4.75 -13.93
N ARG A 215 1.54 4.76 -13.53
CA ARG A 215 2.45 3.62 -13.65
C ARG A 215 3.37 3.55 -12.45
N ALA A 216 3.80 2.36 -12.10
CA ALA A 216 4.71 2.14 -10.98
C ALA A 216 6.12 1.77 -11.47
N GLU A 217 7.13 2.25 -10.75
CA GLU A 217 8.52 1.88 -10.93
C GLU A 217 9.06 1.38 -9.59
N LEU A 218 9.43 0.09 -9.53
CA LEU A 218 10.04 -0.51 -8.36
C LEU A 218 11.50 -0.09 -8.26
N LYS A 219 11.89 0.42 -7.09
CA LYS A 219 13.25 0.92 -6.82
C LYS A 219 13.78 0.45 -5.48
N PHE A 220 15.09 0.62 -5.31
CA PHE A 220 15.79 0.35 -4.05
C PHE A 220 16.67 1.54 -3.70
N VAL A 221 16.82 1.77 -2.40
CA VAL A 221 17.80 2.75 -1.91
C VAL A 221 19.20 2.36 -2.31
N GLY A 222 19.99 3.33 -2.76
CA GLY A 222 21.37 3.14 -3.18
C GLY A 222 22.35 2.94 -1.99
#